data_bd9a2c9a1d5d24765ca38c32795615a3
#
_entry.id   bd9a2c9a1d5d24765ca38c32795615a3
#
_cell.length_a   1.000
_cell.length_b   1.000
_cell.length_c   1.000
_cell.angle_alpha   90.00
_cell.angle_beta   90.00
_cell.angle_gamma   90.00
#
_symmetry.space_group_name_H-M   'P 1'
#
loop_
_entity.id
_entity.type
_entity.pdbx_description
1 polymer ?
#
loop_
_entity_poly.entity_id
_entity_poly.type
_entity_poly.pdbx_seq_one_letter_code
_entity_poly.pdbx_strand_id
1 'polypeptide(L)'
;PGKISVLDPQHFYIESSPLSNWGKPEDLRNGNNHLWSVWHGEAPIESYKKSIPRFATEYGLPSLPSEAVLKDLIINNSTLKEQLSNFMISYKGIGLLEEYITNEFRQPTNLKDWIYLSQFTQANALKTAIVAHRNSNGRCSGSMPWQLNDASAVISWSLIDLNNIPKPAWYSLKTFFRNEILSADLYENSVRIKYNYQGKRRADRAVLTFQHREGLVIK
;
A
#
# COMPACT_ATOMS: atom_id res chain seq x y z
N PRO A 1 -10.12 26.50 13.38
CA PRO A 1 -11.05 25.72 14.21
C PRO A 1 -12.35 26.49 14.48
N GLY A 2 -12.29 27.73 15.00
CA GLY A 2 -13.47 28.46 15.44
C GLY A 2 -14.57 28.69 14.42
N LYS A 3 -14.24 28.89 13.12
CA LYS A 3 -15.26 29.06 12.08
C LYS A 3 -15.97 27.74 11.74
N ILE A 4 -15.24 26.61 11.75
CA ILE A 4 -15.81 25.29 11.44
C ILE A 4 -16.75 24.84 12.55
N SER A 5 -16.39 25.02 13.80
CA SER A 5 -17.25 24.65 14.93
C SER A 5 -18.54 25.48 15.02
N VAL A 6 -18.54 26.69 14.45
CA VAL A 6 -19.77 27.53 14.33
C VAL A 6 -20.66 27.04 13.16
N LEU A 7 -20.05 26.68 12.02
CA LEU A 7 -20.79 26.28 10.82
C LEU A 7 -21.28 24.83 10.88
N ASP A 8 -20.54 23.97 11.55
CA ASP A 8 -20.85 22.54 11.68
C ASP A 8 -20.49 22.03 13.11
N PRO A 9 -21.32 22.39 14.11
CA PRO A 9 -21.05 22.02 15.50
C PRO A 9 -21.25 20.53 15.81
N GLN A 10 -21.82 19.77 14.90
CA GLN A 10 -22.12 18.35 15.11
C GLN A 10 -20.94 17.44 14.69
N HIS A 11 -19.99 17.95 13.90
CA HIS A 11 -18.85 17.16 13.47
C HIS A 11 -17.58 17.54 14.24
N PHE A 12 -16.87 16.49 14.68
CA PHE A 12 -15.57 16.65 15.31
C PHE A 12 -14.51 17.07 14.26
N TYR A 13 -13.84 18.17 14.54
CA TYR A 13 -12.78 18.70 13.69
C TYR A 13 -11.39 18.38 14.24
N ILE A 14 -10.54 17.81 13.40
CA ILE A 14 -9.13 17.53 13.70
C ILE A 14 -8.28 18.56 12.97
N GLU A 15 -7.49 19.32 13.71
CA GLU A 15 -6.70 20.44 13.17
C GLU A 15 -5.50 20.01 12.33
N SER A 16 -4.97 18.83 12.58
CA SER A 16 -3.76 18.32 11.92
C SER A 16 -3.78 16.80 11.76
N SER A 17 -3.01 16.31 10.79
CA SER A 17 -2.69 14.91 10.58
C SER A 17 -1.19 14.78 10.30
N PRO A 18 -0.49 13.85 10.98
CA PRO A 18 -0.99 12.94 12.02
C PRO A 18 -1.16 13.66 13.36
N LEU A 19 -2.00 13.09 14.24
CA LEU A 19 -2.08 13.54 15.64
C LEU A 19 -0.96 12.96 16.49
N SER A 20 -0.43 11.83 16.11
CA SER A 20 0.67 11.15 16.80
C SER A 20 1.74 10.67 15.82
N ASN A 21 2.93 10.44 16.33
CA ASN A 21 4.13 9.90 15.72
C ASN A 21 4.94 10.79 14.75
N TRP A 22 4.48 11.98 14.37
CA TRP A 22 5.31 12.84 13.54
C TRP A 22 6.47 13.44 14.35
N GLY A 23 7.71 13.04 13.97
CA GLY A 23 8.93 13.46 14.67
C GLY A 23 9.11 12.92 16.11
N LYS A 24 8.30 11.93 16.51
CA LYS A 24 8.35 11.24 17.80
C LYS A 24 8.21 9.73 17.58
N PRO A 25 8.53 8.89 18.59
CA PRO A 25 8.24 7.46 18.52
C PRO A 25 6.77 7.21 18.22
N GLU A 26 6.48 6.24 17.34
CA GLU A 26 5.11 5.90 16.93
C GLU A 26 4.24 5.53 18.15
N ASP A 27 3.20 6.31 18.41
CA ASP A 27 2.13 5.91 19.32
C ASP A 27 0.92 5.41 18.52
N LEU A 28 0.91 4.12 18.25
CA LEU A 28 -0.15 3.46 17.49
C LEU A 28 -1.48 3.31 18.28
N ARG A 29 -1.53 3.77 19.55
CA ARG A 29 -2.70 3.64 20.41
C ARG A 29 -3.63 4.84 20.36
N ASN A 30 -3.13 5.97 19.91
CA ASN A 30 -3.85 7.26 19.97
C ASN A 30 -3.90 7.94 18.59
N GLY A 31 -5.01 8.61 18.32
CA GLY A 31 -5.20 9.49 17.17
C GLY A 31 -5.10 8.77 15.81
N ASN A 32 -4.72 9.54 14.84
CA ASN A 32 -4.36 9.05 13.51
C ASN A 32 -2.85 9.00 13.31
N ASN A 33 -2.39 8.12 12.45
CA ASN A 33 -0.98 7.85 12.24
C ASN A 33 -0.61 7.89 10.76
N HIS A 34 0.58 8.42 10.47
CA HIS A 34 1.27 8.24 9.21
C HIS A 34 2.29 7.09 9.34
N LEU A 35 2.06 5.97 8.66
CA LEU A 35 2.87 4.76 8.81
C LEU A 35 3.99 4.73 7.74
N TRP A 36 5.03 5.51 7.96
CA TRP A 36 6.16 5.63 7.06
C TRP A 36 7.42 4.83 7.47
N SER A 37 7.29 3.90 8.40
CA SER A 37 8.37 2.95 8.71
C SER A 37 8.78 2.12 7.49
N VAL A 38 7.81 1.65 6.70
CA VAL A 38 8.05 1.19 5.33
C VAL A 38 8.29 2.41 4.44
N TRP A 39 9.22 2.37 3.56
CA TRP A 39 9.76 3.41 2.70
C TRP A 39 10.66 4.41 3.46
N HIS A 40 10.15 5.38 4.19
CA HIS A 40 10.99 6.40 4.85
C HIS A 40 11.87 5.82 5.95
N GLY A 41 11.39 4.85 6.70
CA GLY A 41 12.15 4.11 7.70
C GLY A 41 12.83 2.83 7.17
N GLU A 42 12.71 2.54 5.87
CA GLU A 42 13.37 1.42 5.18
C GLU A 42 13.02 0.04 5.75
N ALA A 43 11.94 -0.04 6.54
CA ALA A 43 11.48 -1.29 7.10
C ALA A 43 10.89 -2.22 6.02
N PRO A 44 11.02 -3.54 6.14
CA PRO A 44 10.41 -4.48 5.19
C PRO A 44 8.88 -4.35 5.13
N ILE A 45 8.28 -4.68 3.98
CA ILE A 45 6.81 -4.62 3.75
C ILE A 45 6.04 -5.36 4.86
N GLU A 46 6.55 -6.47 5.33
CA GLU A 46 5.97 -7.28 6.42
C GLU A 46 5.79 -6.49 7.74
N SER A 47 6.50 -5.39 7.92
CA SER A 47 6.36 -4.52 9.09
C SER A 47 4.95 -3.94 9.24
N TYR A 48 4.20 -3.79 8.15
CA TYR A 48 2.79 -3.41 8.22
C TYR A 48 1.93 -4.37 9.05
N LYS A 49 2.29 -5.65 9.12
CA LYS A 49 1.57 -6.65 9.94
C LYS A 49 1.71 -6.41 11.44
N LYS A 50 2.76 -5.70 11.84
CA LYS A 50 3.08 -5.40 13.26
C LYS A 50 2.65 -3.99 13.66
N SER A 51 2.58 -3.06 12.71
CA SER A 51 2.27 -1.65 12.96
C SER A 51 0.78 -1.37 12.72
N ILE A 52 -0.06 -1.72 13.69
CA ILE A 52 -1.52 -1.54 13.59
C ILE A 52 -1.96 -0.30 14.40
N PRO A 53 -2.28 0.82 13.74
CA PRO A 53 -2.75 2.04 14.40
C PRO A 53 -4.25 1.98 14.73
N ARG A 54 -4.74 3.01 15.42
CA ARG A 54 -6.19 3.22 15.58
C ARG A 54 -6.83 3.73 14.29
N PHE A 55 -6.10 4.53 13.53
CA PHE A 55 -6.49 5.05 12.22
C PHE A 55 -5.23 5.35 11.39
N ALA A 56 -5.06 4.69 10.26
CA ALA A 56 -3.95 4.93 9.34
C ALA A 56 -4.37 5.98 8.30
N THR A 57 -3.83 7.19 8.38
CA THR A 57 -4.15 8.29 7.47
C THR A 57 -3.16 8.43 6.32
N GLU A 58 -1.98 7.84 6.46
CA GLU A 58 -1.02 7.70 5.36
C GLU A 58 -0.17 6.44 5.51
N TYR A 59 0.08 5.79 4.42
CA TYR A 59 1.08 4.74 4.21
C TYR A 59 1.19 4.43 2.72
N GLY A 60 2.32 3.91 2.26
CA GLY A 60 2.47 3.61 0.84
C GLY A 60 3.87 3.15 0.46
N LEU A 61 4.00 2.75 -0.79
CA LEU A 61 5.25 2.45 -1.46
C LEU A 61 5.19 3.09 -2.86
N PRO A 62 6.26 3.77 -3.34
CA PRO A 62 6.24 4.36 -4.68
C PRO A 62 6.34 3.28 -5.76
N SER A 63 5.86 3.65 -6.95
CA SER A 63 6.01 2.85 -8.16
C SER A 63 6.11 3.74 -9.40
N LEU A 64 6.64 3.20 -10.49
CA LEU A 64 6.69 3.90 -11.76
C LEU A 64 5.27 4.12 -12.30
N PRO A 65 5.03 5.24 -13.03
CA PRO A 65 3.82 5.41 -13.82
C PRO A 65 3.81 4.45 -15.03
N SER A 66 2.76 4.52 -15.85
CA SER A 66 2.68 3.74 -17.09
C SER A 66 3.76 4.13 -18.11
N GLU A 67 4.04 3.24 -19.05
CA GLU A 67 4.97 3.50 -20.16
C GLU A 67 4.54 4.75 -20.96
N ALA A 68 3.25 5.00 -21.09
CA ALA A 68 2.71 6.17 -21.79
C ALA A 68 3.15 7.50 -21.17
N VAL A 69 3.42 7.56 -19.86
CA VAL A 69 3.96 8.75 -19.20
C VAL A 69 5.46 8.90 -19.42
N LEU A 70 6.21 7.80 -19.46
CA LEU A 70 7.69 7.83 -19.44
C LEU A 70 8.33 7.75 -20.82
N LYS A 71 7.69 7.18 -21.84
CA LYS A 71 8.29 6.83 -23.13
C LYS A 71 8.97 8.00 -23.85
N ASP A 72 8.40 9.21 -23.75
CA ASP A 72 8.89 10.39 -24.42
C ASP A 72 9.89 11.20 -23.56
N LEU A 73 10.08 10.79 -22.32
CA LEU A 73 10.92 11.45 -21.32
C LEU A 73 12.25 10.73 -21.08
N ILE A 74 12.32 9.46 -21.47
CA ILE A 74 13.54 8.65 -21.36
C ILE A 74 14.38 8.84 -22.63
N ILE A 75 15.53 9.48 -22.49
CA ILE A 75 16.44 9.84 -23.57
C ILE A 75 17.70 8.96 -23.49
N ASN A 76 18.20 8.44 -24.62
CA ASN A 76 19.25 7.42 -24.68
C ASN A 76 20.69 7.85 -24.29
N ASN A 77 20.89 8.92 -23.51
CA ASN A 77 22.23 9.49 -23.22
C ASN A 77 22.83 9.07 -21.86
N SER A 78 22.11 8.29 -21.05
CA SER A 78 22.56 7.79 -19.73
C SER A 78 21.95 6.44 -19.43
N THR A 79 22.37 5.80 -18.33
CA THR A 79 21.76 4.53 -17.93
C THR A 79 20.28 4.72 -17.59
N LEU A 80 19.46 3.68 -17.81
CA LEU A 80 18.03 3.73 -17.49
C LEU A 80 17.78 4.12 -16.02
N LYS A 81 18.58 3.60 -15.10
CA LYS A 81 18.46 3.90 -13.66
C LYS A 81 18.74 5.38 -13.36
N GLU A 82 19.74 5.97 -13.99
CA GLU A 82 20.02 7.42 -13.85
C GLU A 82 18.87 8.26 -14.38
N GLN A 83 18.31 7.90 -15.53
CA GLN A 83 17.15 8.59 -16.08
C GLN A 83 15.94 8.50 -15.16
N LEU A 84 15.63 7.31 -14.65
CA LEU A 84 14.54 7.10 -13.71
C LEU A 84 14.73 7.89 -12.40
N SER A 85 15.98 8.08 -11.96
CA SER A 85 16.27 8.87 -10.76
C SER A 85 15.78 10.32 -10.86
N ASN A 86 15.74 10.90 -12.07
CA ASN A 86 15.26 12.26 -12.30
C ASN A 86 13.74 12.41 -12.10
N PHE A 87 13.00 11.32 -12.18
CA PHE A 87 11.54 11.30 -11.98
C PHE A 87 11.13 10.90 -10.57
N MET A 88 12.09 10.47 -9.73
CA MET A 88 11.81 10.03 -8.37
C MET A 88 11.52 11.21 -7.48
N ILE A 89 10.26 11.35 -7.03
CA ILE A 89 9.85 12.44 -6.15
C ILE A 89 10.42 12.31 -4.72
N SER A 90 10.73 11.09 -4.30
CA SER A 90 11.24 10.82 -2.97
C SER A 90 12.75 11.07 -2.87
N TYR A 91 13.17 11.75 -1.79
CA TYR A 91 14.59 11.95 -1.46
C TYR A 91 15.35 10.63 -1.19
N LYS A 92 14.64 9.53 -0.92
CA LYS A 92 15.25 8.20 -0.74
C LYS A 92 15.83 7.63 -2.04
N GLY A 93 15.38 8.13 -3.18
CA GLY A 93 15.91 7.78 -4.49
C GLY A 93 15.46 6.44 -5.05
N ILE A 94 15.85 6.21 -6.31
CA ILE A 94 15.48 5.01 -7.07
C ILE A 94 16.15 3.72 -6.55
N GLY A 95 17.30 3.86 -5.88
CA GLY A 95 18.03 2.71 -5.32
C GLY A 95 17.23 1.96 -4.26
N LEU A 96 16.54 2.69 -3.38
CA LEU A 96 15.68 2.05 -2.37
C LEU A 96 14.46 1.36 -3.03
N LEU A 97 13.90 1.93 -4.09
CA LEU A 97 12.83 1.27 -4.84
C LEU A 97 13.30 -0.05 -5.46
N GLU A 98 14.51 -0.05 -6.02
CA GLU A 98 15.13 -1.26 -6.56
C GLU A 98 15.32 -2.34 -5.48
N GLU A 99 15.74 -1.95 -4.29
CA GLU A 99 15.87 -2.86 -3.14
C GLU A 99 14.53 -3.50 -2.75
N TYR A 100 13.46 -2.70 -2.63
CA TYR A 100 12.12 -3.24 -2.38
C TYR A 100 11.66 -4.20 -3.48
N ILE A 101 11.95 -3.88 -4.74
CA ILE A 101 11.64 -4.77 -5.86
C ILE A 101 12.40 -6.09 -5.75
N THR A 102 13.71 -6.02 -5.50
CA THR A 102 14.57 -7.22 -5.48
C THR A 102 14.35 -8.11 -4.26
N ASN A 103 13.82 -7.56 -3.17
CA ASN A 103 13.38 -8.35 -2.02
C ASN A 103 12.13 -9.20 -2.30
N GLU A 104 11.30 -8.80 -3.28
CA GLU A 104 10.06 -9.50 -3.63
C GLU A 104 10.19 -10.29 -4.95
N PHE A 105 10.98 -9.79 -5.89
CA PHE A 105 11.09 -10.26 -7.26
C PHE A 105 12.56 -10.29 -7.73
N ARG A 106 12.75 -10.48 -9.03
CA ARG A 106 14.06 -10.34 -9.68
C ARG A 106 14.42 -8.87 -9.93
N GLN A 107 15.69 -8.62 -10.16
CA GLN A 107 16.17 -7.30 -10.58
C GLN A 107 15.55 -6.88 -11.94
N PRO A 108 15.05 -5.65 -12.05
CA PRO A 108 14.54 -5.14 -13.31
C PRO A 108 15.70 -4.87 -14.30
N THR A 109 15.54 -5.30 -15.55
CA THR A 109 16.58 -5.21 -16.59
C THR A 109 16.28 -4.17 -17.68
N ASN A 110 15.02 -3.74 -17.80
CA ASN A 110 14.55 -2.81 -18.81
C ASN A 110 13.36 -1.99 -18.27
N LEU A 111 12.91 -0.97 -19.02
CA LEU A 111 11.83 -0.08 -18.57
C LEU A 111 10.53 -0.84 -18.24
N LYS A 112 10.15 -1.84 -19.04
CA LYS A 112 8.93 -2.62 -18.80
C LYS A 112 9.02 -3.42 -17.50
N ASP A 113 10.19 -3.98 -17.21
CA ASP A 113 10.45 -4.64 -15.93
C ASP A 113 10.32 -3.66 -14.76
N TRP A 114 10.94 -2.48 -14.84
CA TRP A 114 10.84 -1.46 -13.81
C TRP A 114 9.40 -1.05 -13.53
N ILE A 115 8.61 -0.80 -14.59
CA ILE A 115 7.20 -0.45 -14.46
C ILE A 115 6.44 -1.60 -13.81
N TYR A 116 6.50 -2.79 -14.39
CA TYR A 116 5.75 -3.95 -13.93
C TYR A 116 6.08 -4.32 -12.49
N LEU A 117 7.36 -4.52 -12.19
CA LEU A 117 7.80 -5.02 -10.89
C LEU A 117 7.56 -3.98 -9.79
N SER A 118 7.85 -2.69 -10.02
CA SER A 118 7.58 -1.65 -9.04
C SER A 118 6.09 -1.52 -8.71
N GLN A 119 5.23 -1.58 -9.72
CA GLN A 119 3.78 -1.49 -9.53
C GLN A 119 3.22 -2.71 -8.78
N PHE A 120 3.77 -3.91 -9.00
CA PHE A 120 3.39 -5.10 -8.24
C PHE A 120 3.92 -5.06 -6.81
N THR A 121 5.14 -4.57 -6.58
CA THR A 121 5.69 -4.35 -5.24
C THR A 121 4.81 -3.35 -4.46
N GLN A 122 4.41 -2.24 -5.09
CA GLN A 122 3.44 -1.30 -4.50
C GLN A 122 2.12 -1.99 -4.15
N ALA A 123 1.56 -2.76 -5.08
CA ALA A 123 0.29 -3.46 -4.87
C ALA A 123 0.38 -4.48 -3.71
N ASN A 124 1.51 -5.20 -3.58
CA ASN A 124 1.75 -6.13 -2.48
C ASN A 124 1.91 -5.41 -1.13
N ALA A 125 2.63 -4.29 -1.10
CA ALA A 125 2.78 -3.47 0.11
C ALA A 125 1.42 -2.96 0.62
N LEU A 126 0.59 -2.39 -0.27
CA LEU A 126 -0.74 -1.90 0.10
C LEU A 126 -1.69 -3.03 0.50
N LYS A 127 -1.67 -4.16 -0.21
CA LYS A 127 -2.40 -5.36 0.20
C LYS A 127 -2.02 -5.78 1.62
N THR A 128 -0.73 -5.88 1.91
CA THR A 128 -0.23 -6.30 3.22
C THR A 128 -0.72 -5.39 4.33
N ALA A 129 -0.63 -4.06 4.14
CA ALA A 129 -1.12 -3.08 5.10
C ALA A 129 -2.65 -3.18 5.30
N ILE A 130 -3.44 -3.14 4.22
CA ILE A 130 -4.91 -3.15 4.29
C ILE A 130 -5.43 -4.43 4.97
N VAL A 131 -4.88 -5.59 4.58
CA VAL A 131 -5.27 -6.87 5.18
C VAL A 131 -4.92 -6.91 6.67
N ALA A 132 -3.75 -6.40 7.06
CA ALA A 132 -3.35 -6.32 8.46
C ALA A 132 -4.27 -5.38 9.27
N HIS A 133 -4.57 -4.19 8.75
CA HIS A 133 -5.50 -3.24 9.38
C HIS A 133 -6.89 -3.85 9.56
N ARG A 134 -7.43 -4.50 8.53
CA ARG A 134 -8.75 -5.15 8.58
C ARG A 134 -8.79 -6.35 9.52
N ASN A 135 -7.71 -7.11 9.60
CA ASN A 135 -7.61 -8.28 10.48
C ASN A 135 -7.32 -7.93 11.95
N SER A 136 -7.31 -6.66 12.30
CA SER A 136 -6.96 -6.15 13.63
C SER A 136 -8.08 -6.26 14.66
N ASN A 137 -9.18 -6.98 14.38
CA ASN A 137 -10.34 -7.16 15.25
C ASN A 137 -10.97 -5.83 15.72
N GLY A 138 -11.10 -4.87 14.80
CA GLY A 138 -11.68 -3.55 15.06
C GLY A 138 -10.73 -2.55 15.73
N ARG A 139 -9.47 -2.90 15.93
CA ARG A 139 -8.48 -1.96 16.46
C ARG A 139 -8.27 -0.79 15.49
N CYS A 140 -8.07 -1.08 14.20
CA CYS A 140 -7.94 -0.06 13.15
C CYS A 140 -9.31 0.27 12.57
N SER A 141 -9.78 1.50 12.74
CA SER A 141 -11.09 1.97 12.30
C SER A 141 -11.08 2.63 10.91
N GLY A 142 -9.90 2.92 10.37
CA GLY A 142 -9.75 3.51 9.04
C GLY A 142 -8.35 3.33 8.47
N SER A 143 -8.27 3.24 7.15
CA SER A 143 -7.04 2.93 6.43
C SER A 143 -7.04 3.66 5.09
N MET A 144 -6.16 4.67 4.96
CA MET A 144 -6.07 5.54 3.79
C MET A 144 -4.65 5.51 3.21
N PRO A 145 -4.44 4.89 2.05
CA PRO A 145 -3.15 4.91 1.37
C PRO A 145 -2.78 6.30 0.86
N TRP A 146 -1.53 6.65 0.92
CA TRP A 146 -0.95 7.77 0.23
C TRP A 146 -0.33 7.24 -1.07
N GLN A 147 -0.70 7.71 -2.28
CA GLN A 147 -1.68 8.79 -2.55
C GLN A 147 -2.57 8.42 -3.74
N LEU A 148 -3.64 9.17 -3.98
CA LEU A 148 -4.62 8.82 -5.02
C LEU A 148 -4.03 8.95 -6.43
N ASN A 149 -3.52 10.12 -6.82
CA ASN A 149 -3.11 10.40 -8.20
C ASN A 149 -1.90 11.32 -8.30
N ASP A 150 -1.28 11.35 -9.47
CA ASP A 150 -0.23 12.28 -9.84
C ASP A 150 -0.75 13.50 -10.57
N ALA A 151 -0.07 14.64 -10.37
CA ALA A 151 -0.26 15.89 -11.10
C ALA A 151 0.91 16.20 -12.06
N SER A 152 1.93 15.34 -12.13
CA SER A 152 3.12 15.46 -12.97
C SER A 152 3.68 14.09 -13.32
N ALA A 153 4.62 14.05 -14.28
CA ALA A 153 5.31 12.82 -14.69
C ALA A 153 6.38 12.45 -13.67
N VAL A 154 6.02 11.69 -12.65
CA VAL A 154 6.90 11.32 -11.53
C VAL A 154 6.78 9.84 -11.15
N ILE A 155 7.81 9.34 -10.47
CA ILE A 155 7.77 8.09 -9.72
C ILE A 155 7.34 8.44 -8.30
N SER A 156 6.14 8.02 -7.93
CA SER A 156 5.47 8.42 -6.70
C SER A 156 4.64 7.28 -6.09
N TRP A 157 4.00 7.57 -4.97
CA TRP A 157 3.08 6.66 -4.28
C TRP A 157 1.67 6.58 -4.90
N SER A 158 1.43 7.29 -6.01
CA SER A 158 0.10 7.38 -6.64
C SER A 158 -0.46 6.02 -7.04
N LEU A 159 -1.79 5.90 -6.96
CA LEU A 159 -2.56 4.76 -7.44
C LEU A 159 -3.00 4.93 -8.91
N ILE A 160 -3.05 6.19 -9.36
CA ILE A 160 -3.44 6.60 -10.71
C ILE A 160 -2.36 7.56 -11.21
N ASP A 161 -1.82 7.29 -12.39
CA ASP A 161 -0.76 8.12 -12.95
C ASP A 161 -1.27 9.42 -13.61
N LEU A 162 -0.33 10.25 -14.11
CA LEU A 162 -0.66 11.53 -14.76
C LEU A 162 -1.65 11.41 -15.93
N ASN A 163 -1.63 10.30 -16.65
CA ASN A 163 -2.54 10.04 -17.78
C ASN A 163 -3.86 9.39 -17.36
N ASN A 164 -4.19 9.42 -16.07
CA ASN A 164 -5.36 8.79 -15.47
C ASN A 164 -5.40 7.25 -15.66
N ILE A 165 -4.24 6.62 -15.82
CA ILE A 165 -4.13 5.16 -15.92
C ILE A 165 -4.00 4.57 -14.52
N PRO A 166 -4.96 3.72 -14.07
CA PRO A 166 -4.87 3.05 -12.78
C PRO A 166 -3.72 2.04 -12.75
N LYS A 167 -2.89 2.11 -11.72
CA LYS A 167 -1.84 1.13 -11.45
C LYS A 167 -2.43 -0.15 -10.81
N PRO A 168 -1.74 -1.30 -10.82
CA PRO A 168 -2.19 -2.53 -10.15
C PRO A 168 -2.63 -2.34 -8.70
N ALA A 169 -2.00 -1.44 -7.97
CA ALA A 169 -2.36 -1.10 -6.60
C ALA A 169 -3.82 -0.59 -6.46
N TRP A 170 -4.35 0.15 -7.44
CA TRP A 170 -5.75 0.56 -7.47
C TRP A 170 -6.71 -0.63 -7.42
N TYR A 171 -6.42 -1.67 -8.20
CA TYR A 171 -7.24 -2.89 -8.24
C TYR A 171 -7.08 -3.72 -6.97
N SER A 172 -5.90 -3.68 -6.35
CA SER A 172 -5.67 -4.27 -5.02
C SER A 172 -6.57 -3.61 -3.97
N LEU A 173 -6.64 -2.28 -3.94
CA LEU A 173 -7.55 -1.56 -3.04
C LEU A 173 -9.01 -1.97 -3.27
N LYS A 174 -9.46 -1.98 -4.51
CA LYS A 174 -10.82 -2.42 -4.88
C LYS A 174 -11.14 -3.82 -4.35
N THR A 175 -10.14 -4.71 -4.34
CA THR A 175 -10.29 -6.08 -3.87
C THR A 175 -10.29 -6.15 -2.34
N PHE A 176 -9.33 -5.51 -1.68
CA PHE A 176 -9.11 -5.66 -0.24
C PHE A 176 -9.94 -4.71 0.62
N PHE A 177 -10.62 -3.73 0.02
CA PHE A 177 -11.67 -2.92 0.68
C PHE A 177 -13.09 -3.43 0.43
N ARG A 178 -13.29 -4.58 -0.20
CA ARG A 178 -14.62 -5.21 -0.28
C ARG A 178 -15.17 -5.49 1.11
N ASN A 179 -16.50 -5.55 1.22
CA ASN A 179 -17.16 -5.90 2.48
C ASN A 179 -16.69 -7.24 3.03
N GLU A 180 -16.35 -8.17 2.15
CA GLU A 180 -15.88 -9.50 2.50
C GLU A 180 -14.48 -9.74 1.93
N ILE A 181 -13.56 -10.15 2.80
CA ILE A 181 -12.25 -10.63 2.38
C ILE A 181 -11.88 -11.92 3.13
N LEU A 182 -11.25 -12.81 2.40
CA LEU A 182 -10.55 -13.97 2.94
C LEU A 182 -9.06 -13.73 2.81
N SER A 183 -8.32 -13.90 3.88
CA SER A 183 -6.87 -13.79 3.89
C SER A 183 -6.23 -15.00 4.52
N ALA A 184 -5.04 -15.36 4.07
CA ALA A 184 -4.25 -16.45 4.61
C ALA A 184 -2.84 -15.95 4.95
N ASP A 185 -2.39 -16.26 6.15
CA ASP A 185 -1.02 -16.05 6.60
C ASP A 185 -0.35 -17.42 6.76
N LEU A 186 0.84 -17.57 6.16
CA LEU A 186 1.66 -18.77 6.29
C LEU A 186 2.54 -18.66 7.55
N TYR A 187 2.53 -19.71 8.33
CA TYR A 187 3.45 -19.96 9.45
C TYR A 187 4.22 -21.23 9.15
N GLU A 188 5.35 -21.46 9.82
CA GLU A 188 6.25 -22.59 9.55
C GLU A 188 5.54 -23.93 9.30
N ASN A 189 4.53 -24.29 10.10
CA ASN A 189 3.81 -25.55 10.01
C ASN A 189 2.27 -25.37 9.93
N SER A 190 1.80 -24.16 9.62
CA SER A 190 0.36 -23.91 9.61
C SER A 190 -0.03 -22.77 8.69
N VAL A 191 -1.29 -22.79 8.24
CA VAL A 191 -1.92 -21.69 7.52
C VAL A 191 -3.02 -21.13 8.42
N ARG A 192 -2.91 -19.86 8.76
CA ARG A 192 -3.99 -19.15 9.44
C ARG A 192 -4.86 -18.46 8.42
N ILE A 193 -6.11 -18.83 8.37
CA ILE A 193 -7.11 -18.22 7.50
C ILE A 193 -7.99 -17.30 8.34
N LYS A 194 -8.17 -16.07 7.86
CA LYS A 194 -9.06 -15.07 8.46
C LYS A 194 -10.12 -14.66 7.46
N TYR A 195 -11.37 -14.74 7.87
CA TYR A 195 -12.51 -14.15 7.18
C TYR A 195 -12.89 -12.84 7.87
N ASN A 196 -12.88 -11.75 7.12
CA ASN A 196 -13.26 -10.44 7.59
C ASN A 196 -14.50 -9.96 6.83
N TYR A 197 -15.54 -9.61 7.57
CA TYR A 197 -16.82 -9.17 7.04
C TYR A 197 -17.21 -7.80 7.61
N GLN A 198 -17.57 -6.88 6.71
CA GLN A 198 -18.11 -5.56 7.05
C GLN A 198 -19.45 -5.39 6.33
N GLY A 199 -20.56 -5.68 7.00
CA GLY A 199 -21.88 -5.59 6.38
C GLY A 199 -22.99 -6.14 7.29
N LYS A 200 -24.24 -6.13 6.76
CA LYS A 200 -25.44 -6.56 7.51
C LYS A 200 -25.71 -8.06 7.44
N ARG A 201 -25.13 -8.78 6.48
CA ARG A 201 -25.32 -10.24 6.32
C ARG A 201 -23.99 -10.94 6.46
N ARG A 202 -23.93 -11.99 7.28
CA ARG A 202 -22.80 -12.91 7.36
C ARG A 202 -23.03 -14.07 6.39
N ALA A 203 -21.96 -14.59 5.81
CA ALA A 203 -22.00 -15.90 5.18
C ALA A 203 -22.22 -16.95 6.27
N ASP A 204 -23.23 -17.82 6.08
CA ASP A 204 -23.54 -18.87 7.05
C ASP A 204 -22.51 -20.02 6.98
N ARG A 205 -21.75 -20.11 5.89
CA ARG A 205 -20.76 -21.15 5.65
C ARG A 205 -19.66 -20.69 4.72
N ALA A 206 -18.41 -20.98 5.06
CA ALA A 206 -17.25 -20.88 4.17
C ALA A 206 -16.68 -22.28 3.90
N VAL A 207 -16.46 -22.60 2.63
CA VAL A 207 -15.77 -23.83 2.22
C VAL A 207 -14.37 -23.46 1.76
N LEU A 208 -13.37 -24.08 2.37
CA LEU A 208 -11.96 -23.92 2.03
C LEU A 208 -11.51 -25.17 1.29
N THR A 209 -11.02 -24.96 0.07
CA THR A 209 -10.45 -26.05 -0.74
C THR A 209 -8.95 -25.82 -0.87
N PHE A 210 -8.16 -26.79 -0.44
CA PHE A 210 -6.72 -26.79 -0.61
C PHE A 210 -6.36 -27.66 -1.83
N GLN A 211 -5.58 -27.10 -2.77
CA GLN A 211 -5.05 -27.87 -3.89
C GLN A 211 -3.54 -27.99 -3.75
N HIS A 212 -3.03 -29.20 -3.77
CA HIS A 212 -1.61 -29.46 -3.91
C HIS A 212 -1.16 -29.23 -5.37
N ARG A 213 0.11 -28.85 -5.59
CA ARG A 213 0.68 -28.66 -6.95
C ARG A 213 0.48 -29.84 -7.89
N GLU A 214 0.30 -31.04 -7.36
CA GLU A 214 0.08 -32.28 -8.10
C GLU A 214 -1.42 -32.66 -8.24
N GLY A 215 -2.32 -31.74 -7.96
CA GLY A 215 -3.76 -31.96 -8.12
C GLY A 215 -4.45 -32.71 -6.96
N LEU A 216 -3.74 -32.99 -5.86
CA LEU A 216 -4.35 -33.57 -4.67
C LEU A 216 -5.21 -32.49 -3.96
N VAL A 217 -6.51 -32.76 -3.87
CA VAL A 217 -7.44 -31.91 -3.14
C VAL A 217 -7.63 -32.49 -1.74
N ILE A 218 -7.19 -31.74 -0.72
CA ILE A 218 -7.48 -32.06 0.69
C ILE A 218 -8.75 -31.32 1.07
N LYS A 219 -9.80 -32.04 1.37
CA LYS A 219 -11.08 -31.48 1.84
C LYS A 219 -11.09 -31.33 3.34
#